data_74af90bc2fa2bf6c8c3ab2e519957be0
#
_entry.id   74af90bc2fa2bf6c8c3ab2e519957be0
#
_cell.length_a   1.000
_cell.length_b   1.000
_cell.length_c   1.000
_cell.angle_alpha   90.00
_cell.angle_beta   90.00
_cell.angle_gamma   90.00
#
_symmetry.space_group_name_H-M   'P 1'
#
loop_
_entity.id
_entity.type
_entity.pdbx_description
1 polymer ?
#
loop_
_entity_poly.entity_id
_entity_poly.type
_entity_poly.pdbx_seq_one_letter_code
_entity_poly.pdbx_strand_id
1 'polypeptide(L)'
;MIMRRLGISIYPEKSTKEEIKQYIDQMAELGFSRIFSCLLSVEKSKEEIVNDFREINLYAQSKGYEIIVDVSPRVFQKLGISYQDLSFFKEIGADGLRLDAGFSGNEEALMTYNPYGLKIEVNMSNDVHTIDTIMDYQPNQYQLLGCHNFYPHAYTGLSLDYFIRCSQRFKRYGLRTAAFVTSQNENTFGSWPVTNGLPTLEMHRELSLTTQIKHMIALNMVDDIIISNCYPSQKEMDDLKDLDYHLVTFDVMLSTEIPEIEQKILFDELHFNRGDVNENMIRSTQSRVKYKGHYFAILHTPEIIHRGDVIIESSEYGHYAGELQIALKDMKNSGMSNIVGHIKDEELFILDNIKPWQKFKLRKIKE
;
A
#
# COMPACT_ATOMS: atom_id res chain seq x y z
N MET A 1 8.08 5.25 16.21
CA MET A 1 6.90 4.54 15.65
C MET A 1 7.12 4.43 14.15
N ILE A 2 7.17 3.23 13.58
CA ILE A 2 7.31 3.06 12.13
C ILE A 2 5.95 3.46 11.52
N MET A 3 5.91 4.61 10.87
CA MET A 3 4.71 5.06 10.16
C MET A 3 4.74 4.48 8.74
N ARG A 4 3.56 4.12 8.21
CA ARG A 4 3.40 3.76 6.80
C ARG A 4 3.73 4.98 5.95
N ARG A 5 4.38 4.75 4.80
CA ARG A 5 4.71 5.80 3.84
C ARG A 5 4.14 5.45 2.46
N LEU A 6 3.80 6.49 1.73
CA LEU A 6 3.57 6.37 0.30
C LEU A 6 4.86 6.71 -0.45
N GLY A 7 5.09 6.02 -1.54
CA GLY A 7 6.26 6.20 -2.39
C GLY A 7 5.91 6.31 -3.86
N ILE A 8 6.83 6.85 -4.62
CA ILE A 8 6.78 6.96 -6.08
C ILE A 8 8.00 6.29 -6.70
N SER A 9 7.88 5.93 -7.96
CA SER A 9 9.04 5.57 -8.80
C SER A 9 9.44 6.74 -9.68
N ILE A 10 10.74 6.84 -9.98
CA ILE A 10 11.27 7.79 -10.97
C ILE A 10 12.26 7.06 -11.89
N TYR A 11 12.28 7.46 -13.16
CA TYR A 11 13.12 6.86 -14.19
C TYR A 11 13.85 7.97 -14.95
N PRO A 12 15.03 8.43 -14.46
CA PRO A 12 15.77 9.57 -15.05
C PRO A 12 16.19 9.36 -16.50
N GLU A 13 16.25 8.13 -16.97
CA GLU A 13 16.54 7.80 -18.37
C GLU A 13 15.36 8.03 -19.33
N LYS A 14 14.16 8.25 -18.80
CA LYS A 14 12.89 8.35 -19.58
C LYS A 14 12.16 9.66 -19.43
N SER A 15 12.64 10.55 -18.59
CA SER A 15 12.03 11.86 -18.32
C SER A 15 13.10 12.93 -18.18
N THR A 16 12.71 14.17 -18.44
CA THR A 16 13.55 15.32 -18.15
C THR A 16 13.66 15.56 -16.63
N LYS A 17 14.73 16.24 -16.21
CA LYS A 17 14.91 16.60 -14.79
C LYS A 17 13.78 17.50 -14.28
N GLU A 18 13.28 18.38 -15.13
CA GLU A 18 12.19 19.31 -14.85
C GLU A 18 10.87 18.57 -14.59
N GLU A 19 10.52 17.60 -15.44
CA GLU A 19 9.32 16.75 -15.26
C GLU A 19 9.40 15.94 -13.96
N ILE A 20 10.56 15.36 -13.66
CA ILE A 20 10.76 14.60 -12.43
C ILE A 20 10.65 15.52 -11.20
N LYS A 21 11.25 16.72 -11.21
CA LYS A 21 11.15 17.65 -10.09
C LYS A 21 9.71 18.11 -9.85
N GLN A 22 8.98 18.41 -10.93
CA GLN A 22 7.55 18.76 -10.83
C GLN A 22 6.75 17.62 -10.21
N TYR A 23 6.99 16.38 -10.63
CA TYR A 23 6.32 15.19 -10.07
C TYR A 23 6.67 15.00 -8.59
N ILE A 24 7.94 15.15 -8.20
CA ILE A 24 8.38 15.11 -6.79
C ILE A 24 7.62 16.15 -5.96
N ASP A 25 7.49 17.39 -6.45
CA ASP A 25 6.78 18.45 -5.73
C ASP A 25 5.29 18.12 -5.55
N GLN A 26 4.60 17.72 -6.62
CA GLN A 26 3.19 17.36 -6.58
C GLN A 26 2.91 16.22 -5.59
N MET A 27 3.75 15.20 -5.60
CA MET A 27 3.56 14.05 -4.73
C MET A 27 4.00 14.32 -3.27
N ALA A 28 4.95 15.23 -3.05
CA ALA A 28 5.31 15.70 -1.72
C ALA A 28 4.14 16.42 -1.03
N GLU A 29 3.37 17.23 -1.78
CA GLU A 29 2.14 17.88 -1.28
C GLU A 29 1.07 16.86 -0.84
N LEU A 30 1.08 15.66 -1.42
CA LEU A 30 0.22 14.53 -1.04
C LEU A 30 0.80 13.68 0.09
N GLY A 31 1.95 14.06 0.65
CA GLY A 31 2.58 13.36 1.78
C GLY A 31 3.44 12.15 1.39
N PHE A 32 3.77 11.99 0.11
CA PHE A 32 4.70 10.97 -0.34
C PHE A 32 6.13 11.29 0.13
N SER A 33 6.88 10.27 0.55
CA SER A 33 8.20 10.45 1.16
C SER A 33 9.21 9.33 0.87
N ARG A 34 8.88 8.44 -0.07
CA ARG A 34 9.76 7.37 -0.52
C ARG A 34 9.90 7.42 -2.04
N ILE A 35 11.13 7.26 -2.54
CA ILE A 35 11.41 7.10 -3.97
C ILE A 35 12.07 5.75 -4.23
N PHE A 36 11.57 5.06 -5.24
CA PHE A 36 12.20 3.96 -5.92
C PHE A 36 12.76 4.45 -7.26
N SER A 37 13.99 4.07 -7.59
CA SER A 37 14.60 4.28 -8.90
C SER A 37 15.37 3.04 -9.32
N CYS A 38 15.60 2.84 -10.62
CA CYS A 38 16.14 1.59 -11.14
C CYS A 38 17.42 1.84 -11.96
N LEU A 39 18.49 1.09 -11.66
CA LEU A 39 19.71 1.06 -12.47
C LEU A 39 19.85 -0.22 -13.31
N LEU A 40 18.91 -1.16 -13.23
CA LEU A 40 18.98 -2.43 -13.94
C LEU A 40 18.93 -2.27 -15.46
N SER A 41 18.17 -1.27 -15.94
CA SER A 41 17.97 -0.96 -17.35
C SER A 41 18.93 0.12 -17.90
N VAL A 42 19.77 0.70 -17.04
CA VAL A 42 20.64 1.81 -17.45
C VAL A 42 21.90 1.30 -18.14
N GLU A 43 22.14 1.75 -19.37
CA GLU A 43 23.31 1.39 -20.19
C GLU A 43 24.36 2.52 -20.29
N LYS A 44 24.42 3.39 -19.28
CA LYS A 44 25.34 4.55 -19.22
C LYS A 44 26.62 4.22 -18.46
N SER A 45 27.63 5.08 -18.65
CA SER A 45 28.85 5.06 -17.84
C SER A 45 28.58 5.52 -16.41
N LYS A 46 29.51 5.25 -15.50
CA LYS A 46 29.43 5.65 -14.11
C LYS A 46 29.27 7.16 -13.94
N GLU A 47 30.05 7.94 -14.71
CA GLU A 47 30.02 9.40 -14.70
C GLU A 47 28.68 9.96 -15.20
N GLU A 48 28.11 9.37 -16.25
CA GLU A 48 26.80 9.77 -16.77
C GLU A 48 25.69 9.47 -15.75
N ILE A 49 25.74 8.33 -15.08
CA ILE A 49 24.77 7.98 -14.02
C ILE A 49 24.85 8.97 -12.86
N VAL A 50 26.08 9.32 -12.43
CA VAL A 50 26.28 10.33 -11.36
C VAL A 50 25.65 11.66 -11.77
N ASN A 51 25.87 12.12 -12.99
CA ASN A 51 25.32 13.40 -13.48
C ASN A 51 23.80 13.40 -13.58
N ASP A 52 23.20 12.27 -13.98
CA ASP A 52 21.76 12.16 -14.15
C ASP A 52 21.02 12.03 -12.81
N PHE A 53 21.54 11.22 -11.91
CA PHE A 53 20.83 10.85 -10.68
C PHE A 53 21.10 11.82 -9.52
N ARG A 54 22.33 12.32 -9.35
CA ARG A 54 22.72 13.10 -8.19
C ARG A 54 21.87 14.34 -7.98
N GLU A 55 21.66 15.13 -9.04
CA GLU A 55 20.88 16.36 -8.94
C GLU A 55 19.44 16.10 -8.54
N ILE A 56 18.81 15.11 -9.17
CA ILE A 56 17.42 14.70 -8.90
C ILE A 56 17.30 14.16 -7.47
N ASN A 57 18.21 13.29 -7.06
CA ASN A 57 18.17 12.66 -5.74
C ASN A 57 18.37 13.71 -4.62
N LEU A 58 19.34 14.62 -4.76
CA LEU A 58 19.54 15.71 -3.80
C LEU A 58 18.33 16.65 -3.74
N TYR A 59 17.68 16.93 -4.87
CA TYR A 59 16.43 17.67 -4.90
C TYR A 59 15.33 16.94 -4.13
N ALA A 60 15.14 15.65 -4.39
CA ALA A 60 14.15 14.83 -3.70
C ALA A 60 14.41 14.76 -2.17
N GLN A 61 15.68 14.62 -1.76
CA GLN A 61 16.05 14.68 -0.33
C GLN A 61 15.68 16.02 0.30
N SER A 62 15.85 17.14 -0.42
CA SER A 62 15.45 18.47 0.07
C SER A 62 13.93 18.60 0.28
N LYS A 63 13.13 17.75 -0.36
CA LYS A 63 11.68 17.63 -0.19
C LYS A 63 11.27 16.55 0.83
N GLY A 64 12.24 15.91 1.50
CA GLY A 64 11.98 14.91 2.55
C GLY A 64 11.83 13.48 2.07
N TYR A 65 12.20 13.18 0.82
CA TYR A 65 12.18 11.80 0.32
C TYR A 65 13.40 10.98 0.74
N GLU A 66 13.16 9.71 1.01
CA GLU A 66 14.18 8.66 1.10
C GLU A 66 14.27 7.93 -0.25
N ILE A 67 15.46 7.87 -0.83
CA ILE A 67 15.70 7.32 -2.16
C ILE A 67 16.39 5.96 -2.06
N ILE A 68 15.76 4.91 -2.59
CA ILE A 68 16.33 3.57 -2.74
C ILE A 68 16.47 3.24 -4.21
N VAL A 69 17.66 2.82 -4.61
CA VAL A 69 18.02 2.55 -6.02
C VAL A 69 18.13 1.05 -6.24
N ASP A 70 17.40 0.54 -7.23
CA ASP A 70 17.36 -0.88 -7.56
C ASP A 70 18.57 -1.30 -8.40
N VAL A 71 19.27 -2.34 -7.95
CA VAL A 71 20.51 -2.85 -8.53
C VAL A 71 20.57 -4.37 -8.46
N SER A 72 21.58 -4.94 -9.14
CA SER A 72 21.89 -6.37 -9.08
C SER A 72 23.38 -6.60 -9.04
N PRO A 73 23.88 -7.79 -8.68
CA PRO A 73 25.32 -8.12 -8.77
C PRO A 73 25.93 -7.85 -10.15
N ARG A 74 25.13 -7.98 -11.22
CA ARG A 74 25.56 -7.64 -12.57
C ARG A 74 25.85 -6.13 -12.74
N VAL A 75 25.00 -5.26 -12.14
CA VAL A 75 25.23 -3.82 -12.14
C VAL A 75 26.48 -3.47 -11.34
N PHE A 76 26.70 -4.10 -10.19
CA PHE A 76 27.94 -3.97 -9.41
C PHE A 76 29.18 -4.26 -10.27
N GLN A 77 29.16 -5.39 -10.96
CA GLN A 77 30.28 -5.79 -11.83
C GLN A 77 30.48 -4.79 -12.99
N LYS A 78 29.38 -4.37 -13.66
CA LYS A 78 29.44 -3.43 -14.79
C LYS A 78 30.03 -2.07 -14.39
N LEU A 79 29.68 -1.57 -13.21
CA LEU A 79 30.12 -0.27 -12.70
C LEU A 79 31.40 -0.34 -11.86
N GLY A 80 32.02 -1.51 -11.71
CA GLY A 80 33.20 -1.70 -10.88
C GLY A 80 32.95 -1.38 -9.40
N ILE A 81 31.74 -1.67 -8.89
CA ILE A 81 31.33 -1.46 -7.50
C ILE A 81 31.55 -2.78 -6.74
N SER A 82 31.93 -2.69 -5.49
CA SER A 82 32.07 -3.83 -4.57
C SER A 82 31.07 -3.72 -3.44
N TYR A 83 30.62 -4.86 -2.91
CA TYR A 83 29.82 -4.88 -1.67
C TYR A 83 30.63 -4.34 -0.45
N GLN A 84 31.95 -4.25 -0.55
CA GLN A 84 32.83 -3.65 0.45
C GLN A 84 32.94 -2.13 0.34
N ASP A 85 32.62 -1.54 -0.82
CA ASP A 85 32.62 -0.10 -1.06
C ASP A 85 31.36 0.35 -1.79
N LEU A 86 30.44 0.95 -1.03
CA LEU A 86 29.17 1.48 -1.50
C LEU A 86 29.21 3.01 -1.75
N SER A 87 30.41 3.61 -1.82
CA SER A 87 30.59 5.07 -2.01
C SER A 87 29.85 5.63 -3.22
N PHE A 88 29.77 4.85 -4.30
CA PHE A 88 29.02 5.21 -5.49
C PHE A 88 27.55 5.57 -5.21
N PHE A 89 26.87 4.79 -4.37
CA PHE A 89 25.46 5.08 -4.04
C PHE A 89 25.32 6.36 -3.22
N LYS A 90 26.29 6.65 -2.36
CA LYS A 90 26.36 7.93 -1.66
C LYS A 90 26.63 9.08 -2.61
N GLU A 91 27.50 8.89 -3.60
CA GLU A 91 27.83 9.89 -4.62
C GLU A 91 26.63 10.29 -5.47
N ILE A 92 25.78 9.33 -5.87
CA ILE A 92 24.54 9.61 -6.60
C ILE A 92 23.40 10.14 -5.71
N GLY A 93 23.64 10.35 -4.41
CA GLY A 93 22.64 10.86 -3.47
C GLY A 93 21.57 9.85 -3.09
N ALA A 94 21.84 8.55 -3.15
CA ALA A 94 20.91 7.53 -2.65
C ALA A 94 20.98 7.42 -1.12
N ASP A 95 19.87 7.04 -0.49
CA ASP A 95 19.77 6.70 0.93
C ASP A 95 19.86 5.19 1.17
N GLY A 96 19.80 4.42 0.08
CA GLY A 96 19.97 2.97 0.12
C GLY A 96 19.94 2.34 -1.27
N LEU A 97 20.14 1.03 -1.29
CA LEU A 97 20.08 0.24 -2.51
C LEU A 97 19.21 -1.00 -2.28
N ARG A 98 18.45 -1.37 -3.31
CA ARG A 98 17.67 -2.60 -3.35
C ARG A 98 18.40 -3.63 -4.22
N LEU A 99 18.59 -4.81 -3.69
CA LEU A 99 19.17 -5.94 -4.39
C LEU A 99 18.05 -6.76 -5.06
N ASP A 100 17.84 -6.56 -6.36
CA ASP A 100 16.86 -7.36 -7.12
C ASP A 100 17.23 -8.85 -7.12
N ALA A 101 18.51 -9.15 -7.32
CA ALA A 101 19.14 -10.45 -7.04
C ALA A 101 20.15 -10.26 -5.91
N GLY A 102 20.12 -11.18 -4.94
CA GLY A 102 21.03 -11.15 -3.79
C GLY A 102 22.40 -11.76 -4.08
N PHE A 103 23.21 -11.77 -3.04
CA PHE A 103 24.49 -12.48 -2.94
C PHE A 103 24.31 -13.80 -2.17
N SER A 104 25.15 -14.08 -1.17
CA SER A 104 25.09 -15.32 -0.41
C SER A 104 24.44 -15.20 0.98
N GLY A 105 24.05 -14.00 1.38
CA GLY A 105 23.54 -13.65 2.70
C GLY A 105 24.58 -12.96 3.58
N ASN A 106 25.83 -13.40 3.55
CA ASN A 106 26.91 -12.75 4.29
C ASN A 106 27.26 -11.36 3.75
N GLU A 107 27.28 -11.20 2.43
CA GLU A 107 27.54 -9.91 1.80
C GLU A 107 26.45 -8.91 2.11
N GLU A 108 25.19 -9.33 2.08
CA GLU A 108 24.05 -8.47 2.47
C GLU A 108 24.21 -8.02 3.93
N ALA A 109 24.54 -8.94 4.84
CA ALA A 109 24.75 -8.60 6.23
C ALA A 109 25.91 -7.62 6.42
N LEU A 110 27.05 -7.83 5.74
CA LEU A 110 28.20 -6.92 5.76
C LEU A 110 27.85 -5.52 5.22
N MET A 111 27.11 -5.46 4.12
CA MET A 111 26.67 -4.18 3.52
C MET A 111 25.83 -3.35 4.49
N THR A 112 25.08 -3.94 5.42
CA THR A 112 24.32 -3.18 6.42
C THR A 112 25.17 -2.38 7.40
N TYR A 113 26.47 -2.67 7.49
CA TYR A 113 27.44 -1.95 8.34
C TYR A 113 28.26 -0.90 7.56
N ASN A 114 27.80 -0.53 6.34
CA ASN A 114 28.51 0.45 5.53
C ASN A 114 28.68 1.80 6.25
N PRO A 115 29.79 2.56 6.02
CA PRO A 115 30.06 3.81 6.73
C PRO A 115 29.21 4.98 6.26
N TYR A 116 28.44 4.82 5.19
CA TYR A 116 27.65 5.88 4.57
C TYR A 116 26.21 5.98 5.11
N GLY A 117 25.80 5.03 5.97
CA GLY A 117 24.43 4.94 6.51
C GLY A 117 23.40 4.49 5.47
N LEU A 118 23.85 3.88 4.36
CA LEU A 118 22.96 3.39 3.31
C LEU A 118 22.15 2.19 3.79
N LYS A 119 20.89 2.18 3.47
CA LYS A 119 19.99 1.05 3.71
C LYS A 119 20.19 -0.02 2.65
N ILE A 120 20.07 -1.26 3.06
CA ILE A 120 20.12 -2.44 2.19
C ILE A 120 18.74 -3.05 2.15
N GLU A 121 18.13 -3.01 0.97
CA GLU A 121 16.80 -3.55 0.75
C GLU A 121 16.91 -4.81 -0.09
N VAL A 122 16.33 -5.92 0.37
CA VAL A 122 16.42 -7.22 -0.31
C VAL A 122 15.08 -7.61 -0.92
N ASN A 123 15.14 -8.33 -2.04
CA ASN A 123 13.97 -8.84 -2.72
C ASN A 123 13.24 -9.86 -1.83
N MET A 124 11.96 -9.60 -1.55
CA MET A 124 11.12 -10.46 -0.71
C MET A 124 10.05 -11.23 -1.49
N SER A 125 10.08 -11.20 -2.82
CA SER A 125 9.08 -11.88 -3.66
C SER A 125 9.30 -13.38 -3.83
N ASN A 126 10.38 -13.92 -3.26
CA ASN A 126 10.69 -15.33 -3.32
C ASN A 126 10.45 -15.98 -1.95
N ASP A 127 9.69 -17.08 -1.92
CA ASP A 127 9.44 -17.85 -0.69
C ASP A 127 10.61 -18.80 -0.38
N VAL A 128 11.82 -18.24 -0.26
CA VAL A 128 13.06 -18.95 0.08
C VAL A 128 13.69 -18.36 1.35
N HIS A 129 14.62 -19.09 1.96
CA HIS A 129 15.21 -18.73 3.25
C HIS A 129 16.32 -17.65 3.17
N THR A 130 16.33 -16.81 2.14
CA THR A 130 17.35 -15.77 1.97
C THR A 130 17.42 -14.84 3.17
N ILE A 131 16.26 -14.34 3.64
CA ILE A 131 16.24 -13.44 4.80
C ILE A 131 16.70 -14.17 6.09
N ASP A 132 16.33 -15.44 6.26
CA ASP A 132 16.77 -16.23 7.41
C ASP A 132 18.30 -16.38 7.40
N THR A 133 18.89 -16.67 6.22
CA THR A 133 20.34 -16.75 6.03
C THR A 133 21.05 -15.43 6.32
N ILE A 134 20.51 -14.30 5.82
CA ILE A 134 21.06 -12.97 6.12
C ILE A 134 21.04 -12.70 7.64
N MET A 135 19.94 -13.05 8.31
CA MET A 135 19.80 -12.85 9.76
C MET A 135 20.76 -13.73 10.58
N ASP A 136 21.11 -14.94 10.10
CA ASP A 136 22.13 -15.80 10.73
C ASP A 136 23.51 -15.13 10.76
N TYR A 137 23.82 -14.26 9.77
CA TYR A 137 25.05 -13.46 9.72
C TYR A 137 24.99 -12.16 10.53
N GLN A 138 23.97 -11.95 11.37
CA GLN A 138 23.86 -10.81 12.29
C GLN A 138 23.98 -9.43 11.61
N PRO A 139 23.10 -9.09 10.66
CA PRO A 139 23.11 -7.79 10.02
C PRO A 139 22.75 -6.67 11.00
N ASN A 140 23.08 -5.43 10.67
CA ASN A 140 22.48 -4.27 11.30
C ASN A 140 21.01 -4.14 10.85
N GLN A 141 20.09 -4.66 11.65
CA GLN A 141 18.64 -4.72 11.32
C GLN A 141 18.01 -3.34 11.03
N TYR A 142 18.56 -2.26 11.59
CA TYR A 142 18.07 -0.89 11.35
C TYR A 142 18.37 -0.39 9.93
N GLN A 143 19.31 -1.05 9.24
CA GLN A 143 19.68 -0.73 7.86
C GLN A 143 19.19 -1.81 6.86
N LEU A 144 18.49 -2.85 7.33
CA LEU A 144 17.98 -3.93 6.49
C LEU A 144 16.47 -3.76 6.23
N LEU A 145 16.08 -3.80 4.96
CA LEU A 145 14.70 -3.64 4.49
C LEU A 145 14.33 -4.79 3.56
N GLY A 146 13.03 -4.94 3.33
CA GLY A 146 12.51 -5.84 2.30
C GLY A 146 11.60 -5.13 1.32
N CYS A 147 11.64 -5.51 0.04
CA CYS A 147 10.75 -4.97 -0.97
C CYS A 147 10.33 -6.05 -1.97
N HIS A 148 9.04 -6.15 -2.23
CA HIS A 148 8.52 -6.99 -3.30
C HIS A 148 8.96 -6.49 -4.68
N ASN A 149 8.86 -7.35 -5.68
CA ASN A 149 8.94 -6.97 -7.08
C ASN A 149 7.62 -6.34 -7.55
N PHE A 150 7.69 -5.58 -8.62
CA PHE A 150 6.57 -5.33 -9.52
C PHE A 150 6.69 -6.20 -10.78
N TYR A 151 5.57 -6.41 -11.47
CA TYR A 151 5.48 -7.38 -12.57
C TYR A 151 4.92 -6.73 -13.84
N PRO A 152 5.79 -6.38 -14.82
CA PRO A 152 5.39 -5.63 -16.03
C PRO A 152 4.48 -6.42 -16.99
N HIS A 153 4.63 -7.74 -17.01
CA HIS A 153 3.84 -8.62 -17.88
C HIS A 153 2.55 -9.07 -17.19
N ALA A 154 1.41 -8.96 -17.90
CA ALA A 154 0.12 -9.45 -17.39
C ALA A 154 0.19 -10.91 -16.98
N TYR A 155 -0.52 -11.27 -15.91
CA TYR A 155 -0.63 -12.60 -15.34
C TYR A 155 0.66 -13.15 -14.68
N THR A 156 1.64 -12.29 -14.42
CA THR A 156 2.89 -12.70 -13.74
C THR A 156 3.04 -12.17 -12.31
N GLY A 157 2.13 -11.30 -11.88
CA GLY A 157 2.10 -10.76 -10.51
C GLY A 157 1.83 -11.85 -9.46
N LEU A 158 2.18 -11.56 -8.21
CA LEU A 158 1.99 -12.51 -7.12
C LEU A 158 0.50 -12.78 -6.84
N SER A 159 0.18 -14.02 -6.48
CA SER A 159 -1.09 -14.33 -5.83
C SER A 159 -1.09 -13.76 -4.40
N LEU A 160 -2.28 -13.48 -3.87
CA LEU A 160 -2.43 -12.91 -2.52
C LEU A 160 -1.81 -13.80 -1.44
N ASP A 161 -2.09 -15.10 -1.47
CA ASP A 161 -1.58 -16.05 -0.47
C ASP A 161 -0.05 -16.12 -0.50
N TYR A 162 0.55 -16.10 -1.69
CA TYR A 162 2.00 -16.13 -1.85
C TYR A 162 2.65 -14.84 -1.32
N PHE A 163 2.06 -13.69 -1.66
CA PHE A 163 2.47 -12.39 -1.14
C PHE A 163 2.45 -12.34 0.39
N ILE A 164 1.37 -12.84 1.02
CA ILE A 164 1.25 -12.89 2.49
C ILE A 164 2.35 -13.75 3.09
N ARG A 165 2.59 -14.96 2.55
CA ARG A 165 3.66 -15.86 3.05
C ARG A 165 5.04 -15.22 2.96
N CYS A 166 5.39 -14.64 1.81
CA CYS A 166 6.66 -13.94 1.63
C CYS A 166 6.80 -12.77 2.62
N SER A 167 5.76 -11.94 2.74
CA SER A 167 5.76 -10.78 3.64
C SER A 167 5.92 -11.20 5.11
N GLN A 168 5.26 -12.27 5.54
CA GLN A 168 5.34 -12.77 6.91
C GLN A 168 6.76 -13.19 7.31
N ARG A 169 7.60 -13.68 6.38
CA ARG A 169 9.00 -14.01 6.68
C ARG A 169 9.76 -12.79 7.17
N PHE A 170 9.63 -11.66 6.49
CA PHE A 170 10.29 -10.41 6.86
C PHE A 170 9.69 -9.79 8.13
N LYS A 171 8.36 -9.81 8.24
CA LYS A 171 7.67 -9.28 9.44
C LYS A 171 8.04 -10.01 10.74
N ARG A 172 8.42 -11.29 10.69
CA ARG A 172 8.91 -12.04 11.88
C ARG A 172 10.17 -11.41 12.48
N TYR A 173 11.01 -10.79 11.68
CA TYR A 173 12.21 -10.08 12.12
C TYR A 173 11.96 -8.59 12.41
N GLY A 174 10.73 -8.13 12.30
CA GLY A 174 10.38 -6.71 12.51
C GLY A 174 10.93 -5.76 11.46
N LEU A 175 11.34 -6.28 10.30
CA LEU A 175 11.90 -5.48 9.22
C LEU A 175 10.82 -4.63 8.55
N ARG A 176 11.21 -3.43 8.12
CA ARG A 176 10.39 -2.59 7.27
C ARG A 176 10.29 -3.19 5.88
N THR A 177 9.09 -3.16 5.31
CA THR A 177 8.77 -3.82 4.04
C THR A 177 8.07 -2.90 3.07
N ALA A 178 8.23 -3.14 1.77
CA ALA A 178 7.61 -2.37 0.70
C ALA A 178 6.95 -3.26 -0.36
N ALA A 179 5.95 -2.70 -1.07
CA ALA A 179 5.34 -3.32 -2.25
C ALA A 179 4.86 -2.24 -3.21
N PHE A 180 4.56 -2.66 -4.43
CA PHE A 180 4.18 -1.77 -5.52
C PHE A 180 2.69 -1.86 -5.85
N VAL A 181 2.14 -0.69 -6.17
CA VAL A 181 0.84 -0.48 -6.79
C VAL A 181 1.05 0.22 -8.14
N THR A 182 0.06 0.18 -9.02
CA THR A 182 0.19 0.70 -10.38
C THR A 182 -0.88 1.73 -10.70
N SER A 183 -0.49 2.86 -11.30
CA SER A 183 -1.42 3.82 -11.90
C SER A 183 -2.09 3.20 -13.12
N GLN A 184 -3.35 3.54 -13.34
CA GLN A 184 -4.16 3.14 -14.49
C GLN A 184 -4.11 4.16 -15.64
N ASN A 185 -3.29 5.19 -15.54
CA ASN A 185 -3.10 6.16 -16.63
C ASN A 185 -2.49 5.46 -17.85
N GLU A 186 -3.11 5.60 -19.02
CA GLU A 186 -2.73 4.93 -20.27
C GLU A 186 -1.31 5.28 -20.76
N ASN A 187 -0.80 6.47 -20.42
CA ASN A 187 0.50 6.97 -20.87
C ASN A 187 1.64 6.71 -19.88
N THR A 188 1.48 5.76 -18.98
CA THR A 188 2.54 5.45 -18.01
C THR A 188 3.66 4.62 -18.61
N PHE A 189 4.82 4.75 -17.99
CA PHE A 189 6.03 3.97 -18.29
C PHE A 189 6.70 3.50 -17.00
N GLY A 190 7.53 2.49 -17.11
CA GLY A 190 8.39 1.98 -16.06
C GLY A 190 9.82 1.79 -16.55
N SER A 191 10.65 1.06 -15.81
CA SER A 191 12.03 0.73 -16.20
C SER A 191 12.12 -0.16 -17.45
N TRP A 192 11.08 -0.96 -17.72
CA TRP A 192 11.06 -1.93 -18.82
C TRP A 192 10.19 -1.46 -19.99
N PRO A 193 10.44 -1.96 -21.22
CA PRO A 193 9.65 -1.58 -22.40
C PRO A 193 8.19 -2.06 -22.35
N VAL A 194 7.93 -3.20 -21.69
CA VAL A 194 6.58 -3.79 -21.56
C VAL A 194 5.95 -3.30 -20.26
N THR A 195 4.76 -2.72 -20.36
CA THR A 195 4.00 -2.20 -19.21
C THR A 195 2.53 -2.53 -19.36
N ASN A 196 2.12 -3.74 -18.97
CA ASN A 196 0.71 -4.05 -18.77
C ASN A 196 0.27 -3.70 -17.34
N GLY A 197 0.67 -2.52 -16.83
CA GLY A 197 0.67 -2.21 -15.41
C GLY A 197 1.89 -2.81 -14.70
N LEU A 198 2.22 -2.30 -13.52
CA LEU A 198 3.40 -2.71 -12.75
C LEU A 198 3.05 -3.01 -11.26
N PRO A 199 2.01 -3.79 -10.95
CA PRO A 199 1.67 -4.10 -9.56
C PRO A 199 2.54 -5.22 -8.99
N THR A 200 2.62 -5.34 -7.67
CA THR A 200 3.12 -6.53 -6.98
C THR A 200 2.10 -7.67 -7.02
N LEU A 201 0.83 -7.38 -6.69
CA LEU A 201 -0.25 -8.35 -6.71
C LEU A 201 -0.94 -8.36 -8.07
N GLU A 202 -1.11 -9.56 -8.67
CA GLU A 202 -1.80 -9.67 -9.96
C GLU A 202 -3.22 -9.11 -9.91
N MET A 203 -3.94 -9.38 -8.84
CA MET A 203 -5.31 -8.89 -8.67
C MET A 203 -5.44 -7.35 -8.63
N HIS A 204 -4.34 -6.62 -8.47
CA HIS A 204 -4.33 -5.15 -8.49
C HIS A 204 -4.26 -4.55 -9.90
N ARG A 205 -3.92 -5.35 -10.90
CA ARG A 205 -3.52 -4.87 -12.24
C ARG A 205 -4.52 -3.91 -12.88
N GLU A 206 -5.82 -4.16 -12.72
CA GLU A 206 -6.90 -3.38 -13.34
C GLU A 206 -7.72 -2.57 -12.32
N LEU A 207 -7.36 -2.61 -11.03
CA LEU A 207 -8.04 -1.87 -9.98
C LEU A 207 -7.59 -0.40 -9.96
N SER A 208 -8.48 0.50 -9.53
CA SER A 208 -8.11 1.90 -9.30
C SER A 208 -6.94 2.00 -8.30
N LEU A 209 -6.09 3.02 -8.48
CA LEU A 209 -4.89 3.22 -7.64
C LEU A 209 -5.26 3.32 -6.15
N THR A 210 -6.34 4.01 -5.82
CA THR A 210 -6.82 4.14 -4.44
C THR A 210 -7.27 2.81 -3.85
N THR A 211 -7.97 1.96 -4.62
CA THR A 211 -8.40 0.62 -4.18
C THR A 211 -7.21 -0.29 -3.91
N GLN A 212 -6.18 -0.26 -4.75
CA GLN A 212 -4.93 -1.01 -4.53
C GLN A 212 -4.26 -0.59 -3.21
N ILE A 213 -4.15 0.72 -2.96
CA ILE A 213 -3.54 1.25 -1.72
C ILE A 213 -4.38 0.85 -0.50
N LYS A 214 -5.72 0.99 -0.55
CA LYS A 214 -6.63 0.55 0.53
C LYS A 214 -6.47 -0.94 0.85
N HIS A 215 -6.32 -1.78 -0.19
CA HIS A 215 -6.08 -3.21 0.01
C HIS A 215 -4.73 -3.48 0.71
N MET A 216 -3.65 -2.82 0.29
CA MET A 216 -2.35 -2.94 0.97
C MET A 216 -2.42 -2.50 2.44
N ILE A 217 -3.21 -1.44 2.74
CA ILE A 217 -3.46 -0.99 4.11
C ILE A 217 -4.21 -2.06 4.91
N ALA A 218 -5.27 -2.65 4.32
CA ALA A 218 -6.09 -3.68 4.96
C ALA A 218 -5.28 -4.93 5.31
N LEU A 219 -4.44 -5.40 4.39
CA LEU A 219 -3.54 -6.53 4.58
C LEU A 219 -2.55 -6.30 5.73
N ASN A 220 -2.11 -5.06 5.93
CA ASN A 220 -1.11 -4.66 6.94
C ASN A 220 0.18 -5.50 6.89
N MET A 221 0.62 -5.84 5.67
CA MET A 221 1.82 -6.66 5.42
C MET A 221 3.02 -5.83 4.99
N VAL A 222 2.80 -4.59 4.53
CA VAL A 222 3.86 -3.69 4.07
C VAL A 222 3.77 -2.33 4.76
N ASP A 223 4.93 -1.70 4.91
CA ASP A 223 5.10 -0.41 5.57
C ASP A 223 5.19 0.72 4.54
N ASP A 224 5.76 0.46 3.35
CA ASP A 224 5.86 1.40 2.25
C ASP A 224 5.04 0.89 1.05
N ILE A 225 4.18 1.75 0.50
CA ILE A 225 3.38 1.45 -0.70
C ILE A 225 3.84 2.39 -1.81
N ILE A 226 4.40 1.83 -2.89
CA ILE A 226 5.11 2.59 -3.92
C ILE A 226 4.34 2.51 -5.25
N ILE A 227 4.05 3.66 -5.86
CA ILE A 227 3.54 3.71 -7.23
C ILE A 227 4.70 3.38 -8.17
N SER A 228 4.56 2.31 -8.93
CA SER A 228 5.65 1.71 -9.73
C SER A 228 5.87 2.37 -11.08
N ASN A 229 4.85 2.99 -11.66
CA ASN A 229 4.89 3.60 -12.99
C ASN A 229 4.70 5.12 -12.94
N CYS A 230 5.26 5.84 -13.90
CA CYS A 230 5.18 7.28 -14.05
C CYS A 230 4.32 7.63 -15.28
N TYR A 231 3.47 8.58 -15.22
CA TYR A 231 3.03 9.38 -14.07
C TYR A 231 1.56 9.08 -13.82
N PRO A 232 1.08 9.08 -12.57
CA PRO A 232 -0.35 9.02 -12.29
C PRO A 232 -1.10 10.18 -12.98
N SER A 233 -2.35 9.93 -13.36
CA SER A 233 -3.21 10.97 -13.90
C SER A 233 -3.58 12.00 -12.83
N GLN A 234 -3.97 13.21 -13.25
CA GLN A 234 -4.44 14.24 -12.32
C GLN A 234 -5.63 13.75 -11.48
N LYS A 235 -6.53 12.98 -12.09
CA LYS A 235 -7.66 12.37 -11.38
C LYS A 235 -7.19 11.43 -10.27
N GLU A 236 -6.23 10.54 -10.54
CA GLU A 236 -5.68 9.65 -9.51
C GLU A 236 -5.01 10.44 -8.38
N MET A 237 -4.27 11.50 -8.70
CA MET A 237 -3.67 12.37 -7.68
C MET A 237 -4.73 13.09 -6.84
N ASP A 238 -5.84 13.53 -7.45
CA ASP A 238 -6.94 14.15 -6.72
C ASP A 238 -7.67 13.14 -5.81
N ASP A 239 -7.86 11.90 -6.28
CA ASP A 239 -8.45 10.81 -5.48
C ASP A 239 -7.57 10.43 -4.26
N LEU A 240 -6.25 10.63 -4.35
CA LEU A 240 -5.30 10.38 -3.25
C LEU A 240 -5.33 11.46 -2.15
N LYS A 241 -5.82 12.68 -2.42
CA LYS A 241 -5.83 13.79 -1.43
C LYS A 241 -6.61 13.46 -0.17
N ASP A 242 -7.69 12.72 -0.32
CA ASP A 242 -8.61 12.37 0.77
C ASP A 242 -8.32 10.96 1.36
N LEU A 243 -7.20 10.34 0.97
CA LEU A 243 -6.85 8.99 1.40
C LEU A 243 -6.12 9.01 2.75
N ASP A 244 -6.66 8.29 3.73
CA ASP A 244 -5.93 8.01 4.98
C ASP A 244 -5.08 6.74 4.78
N TYR A 245 -3.76 6.90 4.61
CA TYR A 245 -2.85 5.76 4.41
C TYR A 245 -2.42 5.05 5.70
N HIS A 246 -2.96 5.47 6.85
CA HIS A 246 -2.77 4.78 8.13
C HIS A 246 -3.95 3.92 8.53
N LEU A 247 -5.13 4.18 7.94
CA LEU A 247 -6.39 3.55 8.31
C LEU A 247 -7.15 3.10 7.06
N VAL A 248 -7.70 1.89 7.09
CA VAL A 248 -8.61 1.44 6.02
C VAL A 248 -9.84 2.32 5.98
N THR A 249 -10.16 2.85 4.81
CA THR A 249 -11.36 3.66 4.59
C THR A 249 -12.14 3.08 3.42
N PHE A 250 -13.38 2.68 3.64
CA PHE A 250 -14.27 2.19 2.58
C PHE A 250 -15.14 3.31 2.03
N ASP A 251 -15.28 3.35 0.72
CA ASP A 251 -16.19 4.27 0.05
C ASP A 251 -17.60 3.69 0.05
N VAL A 252 -18.59 4.50 0.46
CA VAL A 252 -19.99 4.09 0.63
C VAL A 252 -20.92 4.93 -0.24
N MET A 253 -21.73 4.25 -1.05
CA MET A 253 -22.94 4.82 -1.62
C MET A 253 -24.06 4.79 -0.58
N LEU A 254 -24.63 5.94 -0.26
CA LEU A 254 -25.76 6.00 0.65
C LEU A 254 -27.03 5.48 0.00
N SER A 255 -27.85 4.79 0.77
CA SER A 255 -29.28 4.63 0.48
C SER A 255 -29.94 6.02 0.53
N THR A 256 -31.02 6.22 -0.24
CA THR A 256 -31.74 7.50 -0.23
C THR A 256 -32.28 7.80 1.16
N GLU A 257 -32.11 9.05 1.60
CA GLU A 257 -32.74 9.61 2.80
C GLU A 257 -32.53 8.80 4.09
N ILE A 258 -31.29 8.73 4.57
CA ILE A 258 -31.00 8.21 5.91
C ILE A 258 -30.98 9.35 6.95
N PRO A 259 -31.46 9.12 8.20
CA PRO A 259 -31.46 10.11 9.27
C PRO A 259 -30.07 10.64 9.60
N GLU A 260 -29.99 11.88 10.10
CA GLU A 260 -28.73 12.53 10.46
C GLU A 260 -27.91 11.72 11.45
N ILE A 261 -28.56 11.05 12.42
CA ILE A 261 -27.86 10.25 13.42
C ILE A 261 -27.17 9.03 12.79
N GLU A 262 -27.80 8.42 11.78
CA GLU A 262 -27.23 7.28 11.07
C GLU A 262 -26.08 7.73 10.16
N GLN A 263 -26.17 8.95 9.55
CA GLN A 263 -25.03 9.53 8.84
C GLN A 263 -23.83 9.79 9.78
N LYS A 264 -24.07 10.28 11.00
CA LYS A 264 -23.04 10.46 12.03
C LYS A 264 -22.40 9.12 12.42
N ILE A 265 -23.20 8.07 12.59
CA ILE A 265 -22.69 6.73 12.86
C ILE A 265 -21.78 6.28 11.73
N LEU A 266 -22.19 6.46 10.47
CA LEU A 266 -21.41 6.05 9.30
C LEU A 266 -20.07 6.79 9.20
N PHE A 267 -20.09 8.13 9.27
CA PHE A 267 -18.96 8.94 8.79
C PHE A 267 -18.14 9.61 9.89
N ASP A 268 -18.71 9.85 11.07
CA ASP A 268 -18.03 10.55 12.16
C ASP A 268 -17.37 9.58 13.17
N GLU A 269 -17.72 8.28 13.11
CA GLU A 269 -17.22 7.29 14.05
C GLU A 269 -16.01 6.52 13.51
N LEU A 270 -15.14 6.09 14.41
CA LEU A 270 -14.12 5.10 14.14
C LEU A 270 -14.70 3.70 14.34
N HIS A 271 -14.75 2.90 13.29
CA HIS A 271 -15.27 1.53 13.33
C HIS A 271 -14.19 0.50 13.62
N PHE A 272 -14.61 -0.70 13.95
CA PHE A 272 -13.73 -1.87 14.08
C PHE A 272 -14.50 -3.16 13.79
N ASN A 273 -13.79 -4.19 13.35
CA ASN A 273 -14.34 -5.52 13.30
C ASN A 273 -14.26 -6.15 14.69
N ARG A 274 -15.40 -6.50 15.28
CA ARG A 274 -15.47 -7.11 16.61
C ARG A 274 -14.65 -8.41 16.67
N GLY A 275 -14.05 -8.70 17.85
CA GLY A 275 -13.09 -9.80 18.00
C GLY A 275 -13.68 -11.21 17.85
N ASP A 276 -14.97 -11.38 18.14
CA ASP A 276 -15.74 -12.61 17.87
C ASP A 276 -16.27 -12.58 16.43
N VAL A 277 -15.34 -12.69 15.47
CA VAL A 277 -15.65 -12.65 14.04
C VAL A 277 -16.55 -13.82 13.61
N ASN A 278 -17.33 -13.57 12.58
CA ASN A 278 -18.19 -14.58 11.94
C ASN A 278 -18.07 -14.46 10.42
N GLU A 279 -18.66 -15.41 9.71
CA GLU A 279 -18.55 -15.47 8.24
C GLU A 279 -19.58 -14.62 7.50
N ASN A 280 -20.53 -14.01 8.19
CA ASN A 280 -21.66 -13.34 7.55
C ASN A 280 -21.51 -11.82 7.54
N MET A 281 -20.87 -11.23 8.57
CA MET A 281 -20.79 -9.78 8.69
C MET A 281 -19.62 -9.28 9.53
N ILE A 282 -19.13 -8.11 9.22
CA ILE A 282 -18.29 -7.28 10.09
C ILE A 282 -19.24 -6.57 11.06
N ARG A 283 -18.91 -6.55 12.36
CA ARG A 283 -19.74 -5.91 13.39
C ARG A 283 -18.96 -4.82 14.12
N SER A 284 -19.48 -3.58 14.08
CA SER A 284 -18.94 -2.44 14.80
C SER A 284 -19.91 -2.03 15.92
N THR A 285 -19.67 -2.55 17.11
CA THR A 285 -20.67 -2.52 18.21
C THR A 285 -20.69 -1.24 19.02
N GLN A 286 -19.72 -0.34 18.83
CA GLN A 286 -19.59 0.86 19.68
C GLN A 286 -20.72 1.87 19.46
N SER A 287 -21.27 1.97 18.26
CA SER A 287 -22.36 2.89 17.95
C SER A 287 -23.60 2.63 18.80
N ARG A 288 -24.01 1.37 18.98
CA ARG A 288 -25.14 1.05 19.85
C ARG A 288 -24.91 1.43 21.33
N VAL A 289 -23.66 1.45 21.77
CA VAL A 289 -23.31 1.86 23.16
C VAL A 289 -23.35 3.39 23.27
N LYS A 290 -22.76 4.08 22.29
CA LYS A 290 -22.66 5.56 22.26
C LYS A 290 -24.03 6.21 22.10
N TYR A 291 -24.90 5.65 21.26
CA TYR A 291 -26.23 6.17 20.97
C TYR A 291 -27.35 5.42 21.69
N LYS A 292 -27.03 4.79 22.82
CA LYS A 292 -27.98 4.08 23.66
C LYS A 292 -29.13 5.00 24.08
N GLY A 293 -30.38 4.55 23.84
CA GLY A 293 -31.59 5.30 24.16
C GLY A 293 -32.15 6.13 22.99
N HIS A 294 -31.41 6.25 21.89
CA HIS A 294 -31.96 6.77 20.65
C HIS A 294 -32.89 5.72 19.99
N TYR A 295 -34.02 6.18 19.45
CA TYR A 295 -34.95 5.32 18.72
C TYR A 295 -34.57 5.29 17.23
N PHE A 296 -34.12 4.15 16.74
CA PHE A 296 -33.81 3.88 15.33
C PHE A 296 -35.07 3.29 14.67
N ALA A 297 -35.75 4.08 13.87
CA ALA A 297 -36.96 3.65 13.17
C ALA A 297 -36.63 2.61 12.07
N ILE A 298 -37.58 1.74 11.74
CA ILE A 298 -37.49 0.94 10.51
C ILE A 298 -37.67 1.88 9.32
N LEU A 299 -36.70 1.88 8.38
CA LEU A 299 -36.70 2.76 7.21
C LEU A 299 -36.60 1.99 5.89
N HIS A 300 -35.52 1.24 5.70
CA HIS A 300 -35.23 0.52 4.47
C HIS A 300 -34.76 -0.91 4.79
N THR A 301 -35.70 -1.83 4.68
CA THR A 301 -35.49 -3.26 5.06
C THR A 301 -35.90 -4.16 3.89
N PRO A 302 -35.09 -4.21 2.80
CA PRO A 302 -35.35 -5.11 1.67
C PRO A 302 -35.34 -6.56 2.14
N GLU A 303 -35.95 -7.46 1.38
CA GLU A 303 -36.05 -8.89 1.74
C GLU A 303 -34.66 -9.56 1.85
N ILE A 304 -33.72 -9.13 1.01
CA ILE A 304 -32.34 -9.66 0.97
C ILE A 304 -31.39 -8.53 1.33
N ILE A 305 -30.44 -8.83 2.21
CA ILE A 305 -29.22 -8.07 2.47
C ILE A 305 -28.15 -8.62 1.54
N HIS A 306 -27.53 -7.78 0.72
CA HIS A 306 -26.48 -8.20 -0.19
C HIS A 306 -25.10 -7.99 0.41
N ARG A 307 -24.11 -8.78 -0.06
CA ARG A 307 -22.70 -8.54 0.29
C ARG A 307 -22.30 -7.09 0.01
N GLY A 308 -21.69 -6.44 1.00
CA GLY A 308 -21.32 -5.02 0.92
C GLY A 308 -22.34 -4.05 1.47
N ASP A 309 -23.57 -4.50 1.77
CA ASP A 309 -24.55 -3.65 2.41
C ASP A 309 -24.07 -3.21 3.79
N VAL A 310 -24.23 -1.92 4.05
CA VAL A 310 -23.98 -1.30 5.36
C VAL A 310 -25.28 -1.19 6.09
N ILE A 311 -25.33 -1.76 7.29
CA ILE A 311 -26.53 -1.98 8.07
C ILE A 311 -26.44 -1.15 9.35
N ILE A 312 -27.56 -0.54 9.76
CA ILE A 312 -27.79 -0.07 11.12
C ILE A 312 -29.05 -0.73 11.65
N GLU A 313 -28.90 -1.43 12.77
CA GLU A 313 -30.02 -2.17 13.36
C GLU A 313 -31.08 -1.24 13.93
N SER A 314 -32.36 -1.46 13.58
CA SER A 314 -33.48 -0.70 14.14
C SER A 314 -33.72 -1.00 15.63
N SER A 315 -34.51 -0.18 16.30
CA SER A 315 -34.90 -0.39 17.70
C SER A 315 -35.72 -1.65 17.90
N GLU A 316 -36.37 -2.18 16.89
CA GLU A 316 -37.10 -3.45 16.94
C GLU A 316 -36.17 -4.66 17.14
N TYR A 317 -34.87 -4.51 16.84
CA TYR A 317 -33.85 -5.51 17.14
C TYR A 317 -33.35 -5.45 18.60
N GLY A 318 -33.97 -4.61 19.42
CA GLY A 318 -33.78 -4.52 20.87
C GLY A 318 -32.32 -4.21 21.26
N HIS A 319 -31.63 -5.18 21.83
CA HIS A 319 -30.26 -5.00 22.32
C HIS A 319 -29.26 -4.57 21.23
N TYR A 320 -29.52 -4.81 19.95
CA TYR A 320 -28.66 -4.48 18.83
C TYR A 320 -28.94 -3.10 18.21
N ALA A 321 -30.00 -2.40 18.68
CA ALA A 321 -30.38 -1.09 18.16
C ALA A 321 -29.18 -0.13 18.00
N GLY A 322 -28.99 0.40 16.79
CA GLY A 322 -27.90 1.31 16.44
C GLY A 322 -26.52 0.66 16.22
N GLU A 323 -26.42 -0.69 16.22
CA GLU A 323 -25.17 -1.37 15.84
C GLU A 323 -24.93 -1.23 14.33
N LEU A 324 -23.73 -0.80 13.96
CA LEU A 324 -23.30 -0.81 12.57
C LEU A 324 -22.74 -2.16 12.18
N GLN A 325 -23.16 -2.68 11.02
CA GLN A 325 -22.67 -3.92 10.46
C GLN A 325 -22.39 -3.76 8.96
N ILE A 326 -21.51 -4.60 8.38
CA ILE A 326 -21.27 -4.70 6.93
C ILE A 326 -21.42 -6.16 6.54
N ALA A 327 -22.27 -6.44 5.57
CA ALA A 327 -22.54 -7.80 5.11
C ALA A 327 -21.36 -8.37 4.31
N LEU A 328 -20.94 -9.59 4.66
CA LEU A 328 -19.90 -10.35 3.94
C LEU A 328 -20.49 -11.35 2.94
N LYS A 329 -21.78 -11.64 3.07
CA LYS A 329 -22.54 -12.57 2.22
C LYS A 329 -23.97 -12.08 2.04
N ASP A 330 -24.63 -12.56 1.01
CA ASP A 330 -26.07 -12.39 0.86
C ASP A 330 -26.79 -13.17 1.96
N MET A 331 -27.77 -12.53 2.57
CA MET A 331 -28.58 -13.15 3.64
C MET A 331 -30.02 -12.57 3.65
N LYS A 332 -30.93 -13.33 4.22
CA LYS A 332 -32.31 -12.88 4.40
C LYS A 332 -32.37 -11.79 5.47
N ASN A 333 -33.06 -10.67 5.17
CA ASN A 333 -33.36 -9.64 6.15
C ASN A 333 -34.52 -10.09 7.05
N SER A 334 -34.38 -9.84 8.36
CA SER A 334 -35.46 -10.07 9.33
C SER A 334 -36.61 -9.06 9.22
N GLY A 335 -36.45 -7.99 8.42
CA GLY A 335 -37.33 -6.83 8.39
C GLY A 335 -37.05 -5.79 9.49
N MET A 336 -35.97 -5.99 10.26
CA MET A 336 -35.56 -5.08 11.34
C MET A 336 -34.19 -4.42 11.10
N SER A 337 -33.47 -4.84 10.07
CA SER A 337 -32.13 -4.36 9.73
C SER A 337 -32.22 -3.33 8.61
N ASN A 338 -31.92 -2.06 8.92
CA ASN A 338 -31.93 -0.96 7.94
C ASN A 338 -30.68 -1.02 7.07
N ILE A 339 -30.85 -1.05 5.74
CA ILE A 339 -29.75 -0.87 4.79
C ILE A 339 -29.56 0.63 4.57
N VAL A 340 -28.45 1.16 5.07
CA VAL A 340 -28.16 2.59 5.07
C VAL A 340 -27.19 3.01 3.96
N GLY A 341 -26.53 2.05 3.33
CA GLY A 341 -25.62 2.27 2.23
C GLY A 341 -25.03 0.96 1.71
N HIS A 342 -24.16 1.09 0.71
CA HIS A 342 -23.44 -0.04 0.11
C HIS A 342 -21.98 0.33 -0.13
N ILE A 343 -21.04 -0.56 0.21
CA ILE A 343 -19.62 -0.40 -0.07
C ILE A 343 -19.41 -0.42 -1.59
N LYS A 344 -18.55 0.46 -2.10
CA LYS A 344 -18.19 0.49 -3.53
C LYS A 344 -17.78 -0.91 -4.00
N ASP A 345 -18.40 -1.38 -5.10
CA ASP A 345 -18.21 -2.77 -5.60
C ASP A 345 -16.75 -3.16 -5.76
N GLU A 346 -15.92 -2.25 -6.26
CA GLU A 346 -14.48 -2.46 -6.45
C GLU A 346 -13.73 -2.74 -5.13
N GLU A 347 -14.29 -2.36 -3.98
CA GLU A 347 -13.69 -2.52 -2.65
C GLU A 347 -14.22 -3.74 -1.86
N LEU A 348 -15.24 -4.43 -2.37
CA LEU A 348 -15.90 -5.54 -1.63
C LEU A 348 -14.93 -6.65 -1.23
N PHE A 349 -13.96 -6.98 -2.07
CA PHE A 349 -12.97 -8.03 -1.77
C PHE A 349 -12.06 -7.67 -0.60
N ILE A 350 -11.88 -6.37 -0.29
CA ILE A 350 -11.06 -5.89 0.83
C ILE A 350 -11.70 -6.26 2.17
N LEU A 351 -13.03 -6.38 2.23
CA LEU A 351 -13.77 -6.77 3.44
C LEU A 351 -13.28 -8.12 4.01
N ASP A 352 -12.89 -9.07 3.15
CA ASP A 352 -12.38 -10.38 3.55
C ASP A 352 -11.02 -10.31 4.28
N ASN A 353 -10.33 -9.17 4.18
CA ASN A 353 -9.02 -8.96 4.77
C ASN A 353 -9.06 -8.19 6.10
N ILE A 354 -10.23 -7.73 6.54
CA ILE A 354 -10.40 -6.98 7.78
C ILE A 354 -10.31 -7.92 8.98
N LYS A 355 -9.22 -7.82 9.72
CA LYS A 355 -8.90 -8.69 10.85
C LYS A 355 -9.74 -8.38 12.09
N PRO A 356 -9.87 -9.31 13.05
CA PRO A 356 -10.42 -9.03 14.37
C PRO A 356 -9.76 -7.80 15.00
N TRP A 357 -10.56 -6.89 15.54
CA TRP A 357 -10.16 -5.62 16.17
C TRP A 357 -9.51 -4.60 15.25
N GLN A 358 -9.38 -4.88 13.96
CA GLN A 358 -8.88 -3.90 12.99
C GLN A 358 -9.84 -2.73 12.87
N LYS A 359 -9.28 -1.51 12.90
CA LYS A 359 -10.02 -0.26 12.76
C LYS A 359 -10.21 0.09 11.29
N PHE A 360 -11.36 0.72 10.99
CA PHE A 360 -11.65 1.26 9.66
C PHE A 360 -12.59 2.47 9.77
N LYS A 361 -12.70 3.22 8.69
CA LYS A 361 -13.68 4.29 8.51
C LYS A 361 -14.52 4.05 7.27
N LEU A 362 -15.64 4.72 7.23
CA LEU A 362 -16.48 4.83 6.04
C LEU A 362 -16.39 6.26 5.51
N ARG A 363 -16.43 6.42 4.21
CA ARG A 363 -16.40 7.70 3.51
C ARG A 363 -17.51 7.75 2.48
N LYS A 364 -18.27 8.84 2.48
CA LYS A 364 -19.31 9.06 1.46
C LYS A 364 -18.65 9.25 0.09
N ILE A 365 -19.11 8.53 -0.93
CA ILE A 365 -18.73 8.79 -2.32
C ILE A 365 -19.20 10.20 -2.69
N LYS A 366 -18.29 11.02 -3.21
CA LYS A 366 -18.65 12.31 -3.82
C LYS A 366 -19.25 11.99 -5.19
N GLU A 367 -20.49 12.43 -5.44
CA GLU A 367 -21.16 12.37 -6.74
C GLU A 367 -20.42 13.19 -7.81
#